data_2679343ff60aec6468ceef6c07d6bcd1
#
_entry.id   2679343ff60aec6468ceef6c07d6bcd1
#
_cell.length_a   1.000
_cell.length_b   1.000
_cell.length_c   1.000
_cell.angle_alpha   90.00
_cell.angle_beta   90.00
_cell.angle_gamma   90.00
#
_symmetry.space_group_name_H-M   'P 1'
#
loop_
_entity.id
_entity.type
_entity.pdbx_description
1 polymer ?
#
loop_
_entity_poly.entity_id
_entity_poly.type
_entity_poly.pdbx_seq_one_letter_code
_entity_poly.pdbx_strand_id
1 'polypeptide(L)'
;MNLTTTSQAILLLTSHFSKPSLGDVKPLTNGEWGRFASWLKSQSATPADLLSATASECLSEWHDAKITQDRLKSLLNRGHSLALALEKWQRAGLWVMTRSDSDYPRRLKQQLKAACPPILFGCGERALLNQGGLAVVGSRDAAEQDLHLAQLLGEKAAHEEMAIVSG
;
A
#
# COMPACT_ATOMS: atom_id res chain seq x y z
N MET A 1 1.61 12.65 10.42
CA MET A 1 1.65 11.19 10.14
C MET A 1 3.06 10.69 10.39
N ASN A 2 3.28 9.83 11.40
CA ASN A 2 4.60 9.27 11.68
C ASN A 2 4.76 7.94 10.95
N LEU A 3 5.62 7.92 9.94
CA LEU A 3 5.99 6.70 9.21
C LEU A 3 7.31 6.17 9.74
N THR A 4 7.41 4.84 9.86
CA THR A 4 8.70 4.18 10.13
C THR A 4 9.63 4.36 8.93
N THR A 5 10.94 4.26 9.14
CA THR A 5 11.92 4.30 8.05
C THR A 5 11.65 3.21 7.00
N THR A 6 11.22 2.02 7.44
CA THR A 6 10.77 0.93 6.56
C THR A 6 9.60 1.38 5.67
N SER A 7 8.58 2.01 6.25
CA SER A 7 7.40 2.47 5.51
C SER A 7 7.74 3.60 4.54
N GLN A 8 8.68 4.49 4.91
CA GLN A 8 9.19 5.53 4.01
C GLN A 8 9.88 4.93 2.78
N ALA A 9 10.77 3.96 2.98
CA ALA A 9 11.45 3.28 1.87
C ALA A 9 10.47 2.56 0.94
N ILE A 10 9.45 1.87 1.49
CA ILE A 10 8.42 1.21 0.70
C ILE A 10 7.64 2.23 -0.14
N LEU A 11 7.22 3.36 0.46
CA LEU A 11 6.52 4.44 -0.25
C LEU A 11 7.36 5.02 -1.37
N LEU A 12 8.64 5.31 -1.11
CA LEU A 12 9.56 5.83 -2.12
C LEU A 12 9.68 4.88 -3.31
N LEU A 13 9.72 3.59 -3.10
CA LEU A 13 9.92 2.61 -4.14
C LEU A 13 8.63 2.28 -4.92
N THR A 14 7.46 2.36 -4.29
CA THR A 14 6.23 1.77 -4.86
C THR A 14 5.09 2.76 -5.10
N SER A 15 5.25 4.05 -4.71
CA SER A 15 4.17 5.04 -4.87
C SER A 15 4.45 6.12 -5.90
N HIS A 16 3.39 6.62 -6.51
CA HIS A 16 3.37 7.89 -7.21
C HIS A 16 3.04 9.02 -6.22
N PHE A 17 3.78 10.13 -6.25
CA PHE A 17 3.53 11.31 -5.40
C PHE A 17 2.85 12.45 -6.14
N SER A 18 2.91 12.41 -7.48
CA SER A 18 2.26 13.35 -8.41
C SER A 18 1.71 12.59 -9.61
N LYS A 19 0.99 13.29 -10.48
CA LYS A 19 0.63 12.74 -11.80
C LYS A 19 1.93 12.43 -12.55
N PRO A 20 2.06 11.24 -13.16
CA PRO A 20 3.25 10.87 -13.93
C PRO A 20 3.49 11.87 -15.08
N SER A 21 4.72 12.32 -15.22
CA SER A 21 5.18 13.15 -16.35
C SER A 21 6.10 12.34 -17.26
N LEU A 22 6.28 12.83 -18.48
CA LEU A 22 7.21 12.20 -19.42
C LEU A 22 8.63 12.26 -18.86
N GLY A 23 9.29 11.10 -18.75
CA GLY A 23 10.63 10.99 -18.17
C GLY A 23 10.68 10.63 -16.68
N ASP A 24 9.54 10.62 -15.99
CA ASP A 24 9.50 10.20 -14.59
C ASP A 24 9.88 8.72 -14.42
N VAL A 25 10.69 8.44 -13.41
CA VAL A 25 11.02 7.07 -13.03
C VAL A 25 9.79 6.38 -12.45
N LYS A 26 9.37 5.29 -13.11
CA LYS A 26 8.17 4.54 -12.69
C LYS A 26 8.43 3.81 -11.37
N PRO A 27 7.56 3.96 -10.36
CA PRO A 27 7.57 3.13 -9.16
C PRO A 27 7.55 1.65 -9.47
N LEU A 28 8.01 0.83 -8.54
CA LEU A 28 7.93 -0.62 -8.65
C LEU A 28 6.47 -1.07 -8.62
N THR A 29 6.12 -1.98 -9.52
CA THR A 29 4.85 -2.71 -9.45
C THR A 29 4.83 -3.67 -8.26
N ASN A 30 3.66 -4.19 -7.87
CA ASN A 30 3.55 -5.16 -6.78
C ASN A 30 4.45 -6.39 -7.01
N GLY A 31 4.52 -6.90 -8.23
CA GLY A 31 5.37 -8.03 -8.57
C GLY A 31 6.87 -7.70 -8.51
N GLU A 32 7.27 -6.53 -9.00
CA GLU A 32 8.65 -6.03 -8.90
C GLU A 32 9.06 -5.84 -7.45
N TRP A 33 8.19 -5.19 -6.66
CA TRP A 33 8.41 -5.03 -5.23
C TRP A 33 8.53 -6.37 -4.51
N GLY A 34 7.65 -7.33 -4.81
CA GLY A 34 7.68 -8.66 -4.21
C GLY A 34 9.01 -9.38 -4.42
N ARG A 35 9.57 -9.33 -5.66
CA ARG A 35 10.89 -9.91 -5.97
C ARG A 35 12.00 -9.19 -5.22
N PHE A 36 12.02 -7.87 -5.25
CA PHE A 36 13.04 -7.06 -4.59
C PHE A 36 13.00 -7.23 -3.07
N ALA A 37 11.81 -7.22 -2.45
CA ALA A 37 11.64 -7.45 -1.01
C ALA A 37 12.07 -8.87 -0.58
N SER A 38 11.82 -9.88 -1.42
CA SER A 38 12.28 -11.25 -1.17
C SER A 38 13.80 -11.34 -1.20
N TRP A 39 14.43 -10.65 -2.13
CA TRP A 39 15.88 -10.58 -2.20
C TRP A 39 16.45 -9.84 -0.99
N LEU A 40 15.94 -8.66 -0.59
CA LEU A 40 16.37 -7.97 0.62
C LEU A 40 16.34 -8.90 1.83
N LYS A 41 15.25 -9.65 1.98
CA LYS A 41 15.12 -10.63 3.06
C LYS A 41 16.20 -11.73 2.99
N SER A 42 16.57 -12.21 1.80
CA SER A 42 17.64 -13.20 1.65
C SER A 42 19.03 -12.65 2.01
N GLN A 43 19.22 -11.32 1.89
CA GLN A 43 20.41 -10.60 2.33
C GLN A 43 20.37 -10.21 3.83
N SER A 44 19.36 -10.67 4.58
CA SER A 44 19.10 -10.23 5.97
C SER A 44 18.95 -8.71 6.11
N ALA A 45 18.59 -8.02 5.01
CA ALA A 45 18.38 -6.58 4.95
C ALA A 45 16.89 -6.23 5.01
N THR A 46 16.61 -5.02 5.46
CA THR A 46 15.27 -4.44 5.54
C THR A 46 15.13 -3.26 4.58
N PRO A 47 13.90 -2.86 4.21
CA PRO A 47 13.73 -1.65 3.42
C PRO A 47 14.30 -0.38 4.08
N ALA A 48 14.39 -0.34 5.42
CA ALA A 48 14.99 0.80 6.13
C ALA A 48 16.48 0.98 5.82
N ASP A 49 17.21 -0.12 5.59
CA ASP A 49 18.65 -0.09 5.29
C ASP A 49 18.93 0.62 3.97
N LEU A 50 17.95 0.67 3.05
CA LEU A 50 18.04 1.41 1.80
C LEU A 50 18.05 2.94 1.97
N LEU A 51 17.72 3.45 3.15
CA LEU A 51 17.78 4.87 3.50
C LEU A 51 18.95 5.20 4.43
N SER A 52 19.82 4.23 4.69
CA SER A 52 21.03 4.40 5.49
C SER A 52 22.25 4.78 4.65
N ALA A 53 23.36 5.10 5.29
CA ALA A 53 24.64 5.39 4.61
C ALA A 53 25.18 4.17 3.84
N THR A 54 24.81 2.96 4.23
CA THR A 54 25.22 1.68 3.59
C THR A 54 24.31 1.23 2.46
N ALA A 55 23.33 2.04 2.06
CA ALA A 55 22.37 1.69 1.00
C ALA A 55 23.06 1.30 -0.33
N SER A 56 24.15 1.98 -0.70
CA SER A 56 24.88 1.68 -1.93
C SER A 56 25.56 0.31 -1.88
N GLU A 57 26.10 -0.08 -0.73
CA GLU A 57 26.69 -1.40 -0.51
C GLU A 57 25.63 -2.48 -0.56
N CYS A 58 24.49 -2.26 0.10
CA CYS A 58 23.35 -3.17 0.06
C CYS A 58 22.86 -3.40 -1.38
N LEU A 59 22.79 -2.37 -2.21
CA LEU A 59 22.33 -2.48 -3.60
C LEU A 59 23.35 -3.04 -4.56
N SER A 60 24.65 -3.10 -4.23
CA SER A 60 25.72 -3.54 -5.13
C SER A 60 25.51 -4.97 -5.63
N GLU A 61 24.98 -5.84 -4.78
CA GLU A 61 24.71 -7.25 -5.09
C GLU A 61 23.38 -7.47 -5.84
N TRP A 62 22.56 -6.41 -6.01
CA TRP A 62 21.30 -6.52 -6.72
C TRP A 62 21.47 -6.47 -8.23
N HIS A 63 20.99 -7.49 -8.93
CA HIS A 63 21.01 -7.59 -10.39
C HIS A 63 19.64 -8.01 -10.92
N ASP A 64 18.97 -7.12 -11.65
CA ASP A 64 17.70 -7.39 -12.34
C ASP A 64 17.59 -6.49 -13.58
N ALA A 65 17.15 -7.04 -14.71
CA ALA A 65 17.07 -6.32 -15.98
C ALA A 65 16.02 -5.19 -15.99
N LYS A 66 14.98 -5.28 -15.15
CA LYS A 66 13.88 -4.30 -15.08
C LYS A 66 13.99 -3.39 -13.87
N ILE A 67 14.54 -3.90 -12.77
CA ILE A 67 14.72 -3.17 -11.53
C ILE A 67 16.21 -2.84 -11.39
N THR A 68 16.67 -1.90 -12.19
CA THR A 68 18.09 -1.50 -12.18
C THR A 68 18.44 -0.75 -10.88
N GLN A 69 19.72 -0.81 -10.48
CA GLN A 69 20.22 -0.05 -9.34
C GLN A 69 19.96 1.46 -9.50
N ASP A 70 20.12 2.01 -10.70
CA ASP A 70 19.88 3.43 -10.98
C ASP A 70 18.40 3.79 -10.81
N ARG A 71 17.49 2.91 -11.25
CA ARG A 71 16.05 3.08 -11.01
C ARG A 71 15.75 3.10 -9.51
N LEU A 72 16.32 2.17 -8.74
CA LEU A 72 16.13 2.12 -7.28
C LEU A 72 16.68 3.38 -6.60
N LYS A 73 17.91 3.80 -6.93
CA LYS A 73 18.53 5.01 -6.40
C LYS A 73 17.69 6.25 -6.71
N SER A 74 17.21 6.37 -7.94
CA SER A 74 16.33 7.49 -8.36
C SER A 74 15.02 7.52 -7.60
N LEU A 75 14.41 6.35 -7.36
CA LEU A 75 13.18 6.24 -6.57
C LEU A 75 13.41 6.59 -5.10
N LEU A 76 14.50 6.13 -4.50
CA LEU A 76 14.85 6.42 -3.10
C LEU A 76 15.19 7.92 -2.88
N ASN A 77 15.70 8.60 -3.89
CA ASN A 77 16.05 10.02 -3.80
C ASN A 77 14.85 10.99 -3.90
N ARG A 78 13.61 10.49 -3.82
CA ARG A 78 12.38 11.29 -3.89
C ARG A 78 11.87 11.76 -2.51
N GLY A 79 12.76 11.89 -1.52
CA GLY A 79 12.38 12.24 -0.14
C GLY A 79 11.58 13.54 -0.02
N HIS A 80 11.95 14.58 -0.78
CA HIS A 80 11.21 15.85 -0.80
C HIS A 80 9.78 15.67 -1.35
N SER A 81 9.62 14.93 -2.44
CA SER A 81 8.30 14.63 -3.03
C SER A 81 7.44 13.80 -2.07
N LEU A 82 8.03 12.86 -1.34
CA LEU A 82 7.34 12.11 -0.29
C LEU A 82 6.85 13.04 0.82
N ALA A 83 7.69 13.97 1.31
CA ALA A 83 7.32 14.89 2.37
C ALA A 83 6.10 15.74 1.97
N LEU A 84 6.11 16.31 0.76
CA LEU A 84 4.98 17.08 0.23
C LEU A 84 3.71 16.24 0.06
N ALA A 85 3.87 14.99 -0.39
CA ALA A 85 2.74 14.07 -0.54
C ALA A 85 2.12 13.72 0.82
N LEU A 86 2.93 13.44 1.83
CA LEU A 86 2.48 13.14 3.19
C LEU A 86 1.69 14.31 3.79
N GLU A 87 2.18 15.54 3.62
CA GLU A 87 1.47 16.74 4.07
C GLU A 87 0.11 16.87 3.38
N LYS A 88 0.06 16.69 2.06
CA LYS A 88 -1.17 16.73 1.28
C LYS A 88 -2.17 15.66 1.73
N TRP A 89 -1.71 14.41 1.92
CA TRP A 89 -2.56 13.32 2.36
C TRP A 89 -3.09 13.54 3.77
N GLN A 90 -2.24 14.03 4.67
CA GLN A 90 -2.65 14.36 6.03
C GLN A 90 -3.71 15.47 6.06
N ARG A 91 -3.55 16.53 5.27
CA ARG A 91 -4.56 17.60 5.14
C ARG A 91 -5.89 17.10 4.56
N ALA A 92 -5.83 16.08 3.69
CA ALA A 92 -7.02 15.43 3.13
C ALA A 92 -7.65 14.37 4.06
N GLY A 93 -7.16 14.20 5.29
CA GLY A 93 -7.65 13.18 6.22
C GLY A 93 -7.30 11.75 5.81
N LEU A 94 -6.35 11.59 4.89
CA LEU A 94 -5.92 10.26 4.46
C LEU A 94 -4.84 9.71 5.39
N TRP A 95 -4.96 8.43 5.70
CA TRP A 95 -3.89 7.66 6.30
C TRP A 95 -3.21 6.76 5.27
N VAL A 96 -1.98 6.43 5.53
CA VAL A 96 -1.18 5.50 4.74
C VAL A 96 -0.68 4.40 5.66
N MET A 97 -0.67 3.19 5.15
CA MET A 97 -0.27 1.99 5.86
C MET A 97 0.53 1.10 4.92
N THR A 98 1.62 0.54 5.38
CA THR A 98 2.41 -0.40 4.60
C THR A 98 2.24 -1.82 5.12
N ARG A 99 2.55 -2.81 4.29
CA ARG A 99 2.47 -4.22 4.66
C ARG A 99 3.38 -4.57 5.87
N SER A 100 4.35 -3.73 6.19
CA SER A 100 5.26 -3.88 7.33
C SER A 100 4.65 -3.39 8.64
N ASP A 101 3.59 -2.60 8.59
CA ASP A 101 2.94 -2.05 9.77
C ASP A 101 2.14 -3.15 10.50
N SER A 102 2.12 -3.08 11.83
CA SER A 102 1.49 -4.10 12.70
C SER A 102 -0.03 -4.20 12.52
N ASP A 103 -0.66 -3.07 12.20
CA ASP A 103 -2.11 -2.93 12.02
C ASP A 103 -2.57 -3.18 10.57
N TYR A 104 -1.64 -3.52 9.65
CA TYR A 104 -2.01 -3.90 8.30
C TYR A 104 -2.94 -5.12 8.30
N PRO A 105 -4.03 -5.14 7.49
CA PRO A 105 -5.06 -6.17 7.54
C PRO A 105 -4.51 -7.60 7.39
N ARG A 106 -4.63 -8.40 8.44
CA ARG A 106 -4.09 -9.77 8.48
C ARG A 106 -4.72 -10.67 7.42
N ARG A 107 -6.06 -10.56 7.25
CA ARG A 107 -6.80 -11.34 6.24
C ARG A 107 -6.29 -11.03 4.83
N LEU A 108 -6.02 -9.77 4.52
CA LEU A 108 -5.49 -9.35 3.23
C LEU A 108 -4.12 -9.98 2.96
N LYS A 109 -3.22 -9.96 3.96
CA LYS A 109 -1.91 -10.63 3.87
C LYS A 109 -2.04 -12.13 3.60
N GLN A 110 -2.94 -12.80 4.32
CA GLN A 110 -3.13 -14.25 4.24
C GLN A 110 -3.72 -14.68 2.89
N GLN A 111 -4.74 -13.94 2.41
CA GLN A 111 -5.45 -14.28 1.17
C GLN A 111 -4.63 -13.94 -0.08
N LEU A 112 -4.06 -12.75 -0.14
CA LEU A 112 -3.36 -12.27 -1.33
C LEU A 112 -1.88 -12.68 -1.39
N LYS A 113 -1.28 -13.09 -0.28
CA LYS A 113 0.12 -13.54 -0.21
C LYS A 113 1.08 -12.61 -0.97
N ALA A 114 1.67 -13.09 -2.07
CA ALA A 114 2.58 -12.31 -2.91
C ALA A 114 1.88 -11.18 -3.69
N ALA A 115 0.59 -11.32 -3.99
CA ALA A 115 -0.21 -10.28 -4.66
C ALA A 115 -0.69 -9.17 -3.69
N CYS A 116 -0.43 -9.32 -2.38
CA CYS A 116 -0.85 -8.34 -1.38
C CYS A 116 -0.20 -6.98 -1.65
N PRO A 117 -0.99 -5.88 -1.73
CA PRO A 117 -0.45 -4.54 -1.95
C PRO A 117 0.60 -4.17 -0.90
N PRO A 118 1.73 -3.57 -1.28
CA PRO A 118 2.72 -3.11 -0.31
C PRO A 118 2.20 -1.93 0.52
N ILE A 119 1.23 -1.18 0.00
CA ILE A 119 0.68 0.04 0.60
C ILE A 119 -0.83 0.04 0.47
N LEU A 120 -1.50 0.55 1.51
CA LEU A 120 -2.91 0.92 1.51
C LEU A 120 -3.04 2.40 1.85
N PHE A 121 -3.96 3.06 1.17
CA PHE A 121 -4.43 4.40 1.48
C PHE A 121 -5.88 4.31 1.92
N GLY A 122 -6.26 5.11 2.89
CA GLY A 122 -7.64 5.14 3.32
C GLY A 122 -7.99 6.39 4.11
N CYS A 123 -9.27 6.51 4.40
CA CYS A 123 -9.86 7.55 5.21
C CYS A 123 -10.76 6.90 6.26
N GLY A 124 -10.95 7.54 7.39
CA GLY A 124 -11.80 7.03 8.48
C GLY A 124 -11.09 6.04 9.40
N GLU A 125 -11.88 5.17 10.05
CA GLU A 125 -11.41 4.32 11.14
C GLU A 125 -10.65 3.09 10.64
N ARG A 126 -9.36 3.00 10.97
CA ARG A 126 -8.46 1.90 10.54
C ARG A 126 -8.79 0.56 11.19
N ALA A 127 -9.36 0.59 12.40
CA ALA A 127 -9.69 -0.63 13.14
C ALA A 127 -10.68 -1.52 12.38
N LEU A 128 -11.58 -0.92 11.57
CA LEU A 128 -12.54 -1.62 10.74
C LEU A 128 -11.90 -2.60 9.76
N LEU A 129 -10.67 -2.33 9.30
CA LEU A 129 -9.97 -3.20 8.34
C LEU A 129 -9.65 -4.60 8.89
N ASN A 130 -9.59 -4.76 10.21
CA ASN A 130 -9.30 -6.03 10.87
C ASN A 130 -10.56 -6.67 11.48
N GLN A 131 -11.71 -5.99 11.40
CA GLN A 131 -13.00 -6.55 11.81
C GLN A 131 -13.54 -7.51 10.74
N GLY A 132 -14.41 -8.41 11.15
CA GLY A 132 -15.21 -9.21 10.22
C GLY A 132 -16.30 -8.34 9.61
N GLY A 133 -16.85 -8.77 8.49
CA GLY A 133 -17.92 -8.02 7.85
C GLY A 133 -18.63 -8.81 6.78
N LEU A 134 -19.77 -8.27 6.33
CA LEU A 134 -20.54 -8.78 5.20
C LEU A 134 -20.02 -8.15 3.91
N ALA A 135 -19.60 -8.97 2.95
CA ALA A 135 -19.25 -8.50 1.62
C ALA A 135 -20.53 -8.35 0.78
N VAL A 136 -20.76 -7.14 0.29
CA VAL A 136 -21.88 -6.83 -0.61
C VAL A 136 -21.31 -6.42 -1.95
N VAL A 137 -21.54 -7.24 -2.97
CA VAL A 137 -21.08 -7.00 -4.34
C VAL A 137 -22.27 -7.05 -5.29
N GLY A 138 -22.28 -6.22 -6.30
CA GLY A 138 -23.37 -6.15 -7.25
C GLY A 138 -22.98 -5.49 -8.56
N SER A 139 -23.90 -5.49 -9.53
CA SER A 139 -23.77 -4.78 -10.79
C SER A 139 -23.91 -3.28 -10.59
N ARG A 140 -23.24 -2.49 -11.46
CA ARG A 140 -23.50 -1.03 -11.55
C ARG A 140 -24.89 -0.72 -12.11
N ASP A 141 -25.46 -1.67 -12.84
CA ASP A 141 -26.82 -1.64 -13.40
C ASP A 141 -27.68 -2.62 -12.62
N ALA A 142 -27.91 -2.31 -11.34
CA ALA A 142 -28.72 -3.13 -10.43
C ALA A 142 -30.19 -2.77 -10.58
N ALA A 143 -31.08 -3.79 -10.55
CA ALA A 143 -32.50 -3.57 -10.55
C ALA A 143 -32.99 -2.97 -9.22
N GLU A 144 -34.17 -2.34 -9.21
CA GLU A 144 -34.73 -1.72 -8.01
C GLU A 144 -34.87 -2.71 -6.83
N GLN A 145 -35.21 -3.96 -7.14
CA GLN A 145 -35.31 -5.04 -6.15
C GLN A 145 -33.95 -5.34 -5.49
N ASP A 146 -32.85 -5.32 -6.27
CA ASP A 146 -31.51 -5.56 -5.77
C ASP A 146 -31.05 -4.41 -4.87
N LEU A 147 -31.40 -3.16 -5.23
CA LEU A 147 -31.13 -1.97 -4.42
C LEU A 147 -31.88 -2.03 -3.09
N HIS A 148 -33.15 -2.46 -3.12
CA HIS A 148 -33.97 -2.63 -1.91
C HIS A 148 -33.36 -3.74 -1.00
N LEU A 149 -32.94 -4.87 -1.57
CA LEU A 149 -32.26 -5.92 -0.82
C LEU A 149 -30.95 -5.41 -0.19
N ALA A 150 -30.14 -4.65 -0.95
CA ALA A 150 -28.91 -4.06 -0.44
C ALA A 150 -29.18 -3.09 0.73
N GLN A 151 -30.26 -2.31 0.66
CA GLN A 151 -30.68 -1.44 1.76
C GLN A 151 -31.05 -2.26 3.02
N LEU A 152 -31.87 -3.29 2.90
CA LEU A 152 -32.27 -4.15 4.02
C LEU A 152 -31.06 -4.84 4.66
N LEU A 153 -30.10 -5.30 3.83
CA LEU A 153 -28.84 -5.88 4.32
C LEU A 153 -28.01 -4.83 5.07
N GLY A 154 -27.99 -3.60 4.59
CA GLY A 154 -27.31 -2.48 5.25
C GLY A 154 -27.91 -2.16 6.61
N GLU A 155 -29.23 -2.04 6.69
CA GLU A 155 -29.97 -1.78 7.92
C GLU A 155 -29.74 -2.90 8.96
N LYS A 156 -29.81 -4.16 8.50
CA LYS A 156 -29.58 -5.31 9.39
C LYS A 156 -28.13 -5.37 9.86
N ALA A 157 -27.16 -5.14 8.98
CA ALA A 157 -25.75 -5.12 9.35
C ALA A 157 -25.45 -4.01 10.38
N ALA A 158 -26.04 -2.83 10.21
CA ALA A 158 -25.90 -1.74 11.17
C ALA A 158 -26.49 -2.10 12.54
N HIS A 159 -27.65 -2.77 12.56
CA HIS A 159 -28.30 -3.21 13.80
C HIS A 159 -27.48 -4.28 14.53
N GLU A 160 -26.82 -5.14 13.80
CA GLU A 160 -25.94 -6.21 14.32
C GLU A 160 -24.48 -5.72 14.56
N GLU A 161 -24.23 -4.43 14.46
CA GLU A 161 -22.87 -3.82 14.56
C GLU A 161 -21.85 -4.49 13.64
N MET A 162 -22.29 -4.98 12.48
CA MET A 162 -21.47 -5.67 11.50
C MET A 162 -20.97 -4.71 10.43
N ALA A 163 -19.66 -4.73 10.16
CA ALA A 163 -19.11 -3.94 9.07
C ALA A 163 -19.57 -4.46 7.69
N ILE A 164 -19.79 -3.54 6.74
CA ILE A 164 -20.03 -3.89 5.33
C ILE A 164 -18.78 -3.59 4.54
N VAL A 165 -18.41 -4.51 3.64
CA VAL A 165 -17.34 -4.36 2.66
C VAL A 165 -17.97 -4.33 1.28
N SER A 166 -17.88 -3.17 0.61
CA SER A 166 -18.42 -2.96 -0.74
C SER A 166 -17.46 -2.13 -1.57
N GLY A 167 -17.52 -2.26 -2.91
CA GLY A 167 -16.69 -1.51 -3.83
C GLY A 167 -17.30 -1.40 -5.22
#